data_5d64b00d5108332bd357671f9b52edfa
#
_entry.id   5d64b00d5108332bd357671f9b52edfa
#
_cell.length_a   1.000
_cell.length_b   1.000
_cell.length_c   1.000
_cell.angle_alpha   90.00
_cell.angle_beta   90.00
_cell.angle_gamma   90.00
#
_symmetry.space_group_name_H-M   'P 1'
#
loop_
_entity.id
_entity.type
_entity.pdbx_description
1 polymer ?
#
loop_
_entity_poly.entity_id
_entity_poly.type
_entity_poly.pdbx_seq_one_letter_code
_entity_poly.pdbx_strand_id
1 'polypeptide(L)'
;MYDKPVWYLGDFELPIHWLVLLGCGMVTLLLALRLCKKQGFTAGQICLYGGIAAALGFLIGRGVYCVICFEDIFTDEMGEFAGAWRFFDSAAGSVNVMGFVAGILLAAPISAALTKRKAADYLDMAVVPALVMYILARAVEPLSGQGVGDFIEMEVCVSWIEAVLTAVLLAFVPFIRSRSRKAGTLFQHVLVLWCLMQILPESLRLDDSLSVFVFARVTHLGLAVTVGVTLLRLLFAGRKHLSVKEIVLDVIGLAAGLGLAIGTIFALDKTNLPKLLVYGAMVLSFVLLGFVICRRIHKEDIRA
;
A
#
# COMPACT_ATOMS: atom_id res chain seq x y z
N MET A 1 -7.86 2.92 24.26
CA MET A 1 -8.77 2.15 23.36
C MET A 1 -9.81 3.13 22.85
N TYR A 2 -9.79 3.47 21.58
CA TYR A 2 -10.76 4.42 21.02
C TYR A 2 -12.12 3.74 20.92
N ASP A 3 -13.17 4.40 21.41
CA ASP A 3 -14.54 3.92 21.25
C ASP A 3 -14.88 3.88 19.76
N LYS A 4 -15.40 2.73 19.30
CA LYS A 4 -15.86 2.59 17.91
C LYS A 4 -17.25 3.23 17.80
N PRO A 5 -17.39 4.42 17.21
CA PRO A 5 -18.71 5.01 17.08
C PRO A 5 -19.53 4.19 16.07
N VAL A 6 -20.70 3.71 16.54
CA VAL A 6 -21.63 2.90 15.76
C VAL A 6 -22.95 3.64 15.63
N TRP A 7 -23.54 3.61 14.46
CA TRP A 7 -24.88 4.11 14.22
C TRP A 7 -25.86 2.94 14.14
N TYR A 8 -26.90 2.96 14.96
CA TYR A 8 -27.90 1.92 15.03
C TYR A 8 -29.07 2.26 14.10
N LEU A 9 -29.36 1.40 13.14
CA LEU A 9 -30.54 1.44 12.27
C LEU A 9 -31.42 0.23 12.59
N GLY A 10 -32.26 0.34 13.65
CA GLY A 10 -32.94 -0.81 14.23
C GLY A 10 -31.94 -1.79 14.82
N ASP A 11 -31.98 -3.05 14.41
CA ASP A 11 -31.06 -4.10 14.83
C ASP A 11 -29.74 -4.13 14.04
N PHE A 12 -29.58 -3.23 13.06
CA PHE A 12 -28.40 -3.18 12.21
C PHE A 12 -27.38 -2.17 12.76
N GLU A 13 -26.18 -2.66 13.07
CA GLU A 13 -25.05 -1.85 13.52
C GLU A 13 -24.21 -1.40 12.33
N LEU A 14 -24.16 -0.09 12.08
CA LEU A 14 -23.35 0.51 11.03
C LEU A 14 -22.18 1.28 11.65
N PRO A 15 -20.94 0.77 11.57
CA PRO A 15 -19.78 1.49 12.07
C PRO A 15 -19.58 2.79 11.29
N ILE A 16 -19.46 3.92 11.98
CA ILE A 16 -19.36 5.26 11.35
C ILE A 16 -18.15 5.37 10.42
N HIS A 17 -17.05 4.68 10.73
CA HIS A 17 -15.86 4.73 9.88
C HIS A 17 -16.13 4.27 8.44
N TRP A 18 -17.06 3.32 8.19
CA TRP A 18 -17.43 2.89 6.83
C TRP A 18 -18.15 3.99 6.06
N LEU A 19 -19.02 4.75 6.72
CA LEU A 19 -19.69 5.89 6.11
C LEU A 19 -18.68 6.99 5.73
N VAL A 20 -17.73 7.26 6.64
CA VAL A 20 -16.69 8.25 6.39
C VAL A 20 -15.77 7.79 5.27
N LEU A 21 -15.39 6.50 5.22
CA LEU A 21 -14.61 5.92 4.12
C LEU A 21 -15.35 6.02 2.77
N LEU A 22 -16.65 5.79 2.75
CA LEU A 22 -17.47 6.00 1.55
C LEU A 22 -17.40 7.46 1.09
N GLY A 23 -17.51 8.41 2.02
CA GLY A 23 -17.33 9.84 1.76
C GLY A 23 -15.94 10.15 1.18
N CYS A 24 -14.88 9.57 1.75
CA CYS A 24 -13.51 9.68 1.23
C CYS A 24 -13.40 9.14 -0.20
N GLY A 25 -14.05 8.01 -0.48
CA GLY A 25 -14.14 7.44 -1.82
C GLY A 25 -14.82 8.37 -2.83
N MET A 26 -15.93 9.01 -2.42
CA MET A 26 -16.62 10.01 -3.27
C MET A 26 -15.74 11.24 -3.54
N VAL A 27 -15.09 11.79 -2.52
CA VAL A 27 -14.14 12.91 -2.68
C VAL A 27 -13.02 12.53 -3.65
N THR A 28 -12.46 11.33 -3.49
CA THR A 28 -11.41 10.81 -4.36
C THR A 28 -11.88 10.63 -5.80
N LEU A 29 -13.10 10.13 -6.00
CA LEU A 29 -13.68 9.99 -7.34
C LEU A 29 -13.89 11.35 -8.01
N LEU A 30 -14.44 12.34 -7.30
CA LEU A 30 -14.61 13.69 -7.81
C LEU A 30 -13.27 14.33 -8.20
N LEU A 31 -12.24 14.14 -7.37
CA LEU A 31 -10.88 14.57 -7.66
C LEU A 31 -10.33 13.87 -8.91
N ALA A 32 -10.49 12.55 -9.00
CA ALA A 32 -10.10 11.77 -10.17
C ALA A 32 -10.78 12.24 -11.44
N LEU A 33 -12.10 12.48 -11.41
CA LEU A 33 -12.86 13.02 -12.53
C LEU A 33 -12.33 14.39 -12.97
N ARG A 34 -11.90 15.23 -12.03
CA ARG A 34 -11.39 16.56 -12.33
C ARG A 34 -9.96 16.53 -12.90
N LEU A 35 -9.07 15.73 -12.32
CA LEU A 35 -7.67 15.65 -12.72
C LEU A 35 -7.44 14.80 -13.97
N CYS A 36 -8.10 13.64 -14.04
CA CYS A 36 -7.83 12.68 -15.12
C CYS A 36 -8.53 13.06 -16.44
N LYS A 37 -9.61 13.85 -16.39
CA LYS A 37 -10.18 14.49 -17.61
C LYS A 37 -9.15 15.38 -18.31
N LYS A 38 -8.32 16.11 -17.54
CA LYS A 38 -7.24 16.94 -18.12
C LYS A 38 -6.14 16.09 -18.79
N GLN A 39 -6.06 14.81 -18.48
CA GLN A 39 -5.13 13.84 -19.08
C GLN A 39 -5.78 13.08 -20.27
N GLY A 40 -6.97 13.51 -20.71
CA GLY A 40 -7.67 12.93 -21.86
C GLY A 40 -8.46 11.64 -21.56
N PHE A 41 -8.78 11.37 -20.28
CA PHE A 41 -9.69 10.28 -19.91
C PHE A 41 -11.14 10.76 -19.88
N THR A 42 -12.07 9.92 -20.36
CA THR A 42 -13.50 10.17 -20.23
C THR A 42 -13.98 9.83 -18.83
N ALA A 43 -15.09 10.44 -18.38
CA ALA A 43 -15.69 10.12 -17.09
C ALA A 43 -16.03 8.62 -16.97
N GLY A 44 -16.55 8.02 -18.05
CA GLY A 44 -16.86 6.59 -18.07
C GLY A 44 -15.63 5.70 -17.85
N GLN A 45 -14.48 6.04 -18.46
CA GLN A 45 -13.23 5.32 -18.26
C GLN A 45 -12.72 5.42 -16.82
N ILE A 46 -12.84 6.60 -16.20
CA ILE A 46 -12.41 6.83 -14.81
C ILE A 46 -13.32 6.06 -13.85
N CYS A 47 -14.64 6.14 -14.02
CA CYS A 47 -15.60 5.41 -13.18
C CYS A 47 -15.47 3.89 -13.36
N LEU A 48 -15.30 3.41 -14.59
CA LEU A 48 -15.08 1.99 -14.88
C LEU A 48 -13.85 1.46 -14.16
N TYR A 49 -12.70 2.13 -14.34
CA TYR A 49 -11.46 1.73 -13.68
C TYR A 49 -11.56 1.81 -12.15
N GLY A 50 -12.07 2.92 -11.62
CA GLY A 50 -12.25 3.11 -10.18
C GLY A 50 -13.19 2.08 -9.56
N GLY A 51 -14.30 1.76 -10.23
CA GLY A 51 -15.26 0.74 -9.80
C GLY A 51 -14.64 -0.67 -9.79
N ILE A 52 -13.93 -1.06 -10.84
CA ILE A 52 -13.22 -2.35 -10.90
C ILE A 52 -12.13 -2.41 -9.83
N ALA A 53 -11.33 -1.34 -9.66
CA ALA A 53 -10.27 -1.30 -8.66
C ALA A 53 -10.81 -1.40 -7.23
N ALA A 54 -11.92 -0.70 -6.94
CA ALA A 54 -12.57 -0.75 -5.63
C ALA A 54 -13.16 -2.14 -5.35
N ALA A 55 -13.87 -2.73 -6.32
CA ALA A 55 -14.47 -4.07 -6.16
C ALA A 55 -13.41 -5.15 -5.97
N LEU A 56 -12.39 -5.21 -6.83
CA LEU A 56 -11.29 -6.16 -6.70
C LEU A 56 -10.48 -5.91 -5.44
N GLY A 57 -10.22 -4.63 -5.10
CA GLY A 57 -9.51 -4.25 -3.91
C GLY A 57 -10.21 -4.74 -2.64
N PHE A 58 -11.52 -4.54 -2.56
CA PHE A 58 -12.33 -5.04 -1.45
C PHE A 58 -12.32 -6.58 -1.40
N LEU A 59 -12.63 -7.25 -2.50
CA LEU A 59 -12.69 -8.72 -2.53
C LEU A 59 -11.36 -9.36 -2.16
N ILE A 60 -10.24 -8.87 -2.73
CA ILE A 60 -8.91 -9.42 -2.44
C ILE A 60 -8.50 -9.06 -1.02
N GLY A 61 -8.66 -7.80 -0.61
CA GLY A 61 -8.27 -7.36 0.73
C GLY A 61 -9.07 -8.03 1.83
N ARG A 62 -10.38 -8.22 1.62
CA ARG A 62 -11.23 -8.97 2.52
C ARG A 62 -10.90 -10.46 2.51
N GLY A 63 -10.65 -11.01 1.31
CA GLY A 63 -10.23 -12.41 1.16
C GLY A 63 -8.94 -12.72 1.91
N VAL A 64 -7.93 -11.87 1.78
CA VAL A 64 -6.67 -12.01 2.54
C VAL A 64 -6.92 -11.95 4.05
N TYR A 65 -7.74 -10.99 4.50
CA TYR A 65 -8.10 -10.86 5.91
C TYR A 65 -8.82 -12.13 6.41
N CYS A 66 -9.82 -12.59 5.68
CA CYS A 66 -10.61 -13.78 6.04
C CYS A 66 -9.80 -15.08 6.06
N VAL A 67 -8.80 -15.21 5.19
CA VAL A 67 -7.91 -16.39 5.18
C VAL A 67 -7.02 -16.43 6.43
N ILE A 68 -6.54 -15.27 6.87
CA ILE A 68 -5.62 -15.20 8.01
C ILE A 68 -6.37 -15.31 9.34
N CYS A 69 -7.50 -14.62 9.46
CA CYS A 69 -8.34 -14.63 10.65
C CYS A 69 -9.52 -15.61 10.48
N PHE A 70 -9.28 -16.77 9.86
CA PHE A 70 -10.37 -17.69 9.50
C PHE A 70 -11.17 -18.15 10.72
N GLU A 71 -10.49 -18.55 11.76
CA GLU A 71 -11.13 -19.01 13.01
C GLU A 71 -11.96 -17.89 13.66
N ASP A 72 -11.40 -16.68 13.76
CA ASP A 72 -12.05 -15.53 14.38
C ASP A 72 -13.30 -15.07 13.62
N ILE A 73 -13.33 -15.25 12.29
CA ILE A 73 -14.44 -14.77 11.45
C ILE A 73 -15.48 -15.83 11.21
N PHE A 74 -15.07 -17.04 10.88
CA PHE A 74 -15.97 -18.07 10.37
C PHE A 74 -16.34 -19.14 11.39
N THR A 75 -15.78 -19.11 12.60
CA THR A 75 -16.19 -20.01 13.67
C THR A 75 -17.00 -19.27 14.75
N ASP A 76 -17.89 -19.98 15.38
CA ASP A 76 -18.63 -19.48 16.55
C ASP A 76 -17.89 -19.83 17.86
N GLU A 77 -18.49 -19.48 18.99
CA GLU A 77 -17.91 -19.76 20.33
C GLU A 77 -17.77 -21.27 20.63
N MET A 78 -18.46 -22.11 19.88
CA MET A 78 -18.37 -23.57 19.99
C MET A 78 -17.36 -24.18 19.01
N GLY A 79 -16.74 -23.36 18.15
CA GLY A 79 -15.82 -23.81 17.12
C GLY A 79 -16.48 -24.34 15.85
N GLU A 80 -17.82 -24.15 15.71
CA GLU A 80 -18.57 -24.57 14.53
C GLU A 80 -18.57 -23.47 13.45
N PHE A 81 -18.74 -23.88 12.18
CA PHE A 81 -18.74 -22.96 11.05
C PHE A 81 -19.98 -22.05 11.06
N ALA A 82 -19.80 -20.78 11.34
CA ALA A 82 -20.86 -19.79 11.48
C ALA A 82 -21.44 -19.24 10.16
N GLY A 83 -20.89 -19.65 9.01
CA GLY A 83 -21.43 -19.38 7.68
C GLY A 83 -20.60 -18.40 6.84
N ALA A 84 -20.60 -18.64 5.51
CA ALA A 84 -19.82 -17.84 4.53
C ALA A 84 -20.29 -16.38 4.40
N TRP A 85 -21.49 -16.03 4.83
CA TRP A 85 -22.01 -14.66 4.80
C TRP A 85 -21.17 -13.69 5.63
N ARG A 86 -20.46 -14.20 6.66
CA ARG A 86 -19.53 -13.40 7.48
C ARG A 86 -18.39 -12.77 6.70
N PHE A 87 -18.14 -13.23 5.47
CA PHE A 87 -17.24 -12.55 4.56
C PHE A 87 -17.65 -11.09 4.30
N PHE A 88 -18.95 -10.82 4.25
CA PHE A 88 -19.49 -9.47 4.01
C PHE A 88 -19.86 -8.72 5.30
N ASP A 89 -19.71 -9.36 6.44
CA ASP A 89 -19.97 -8.73 7.74
C ASP A 89 -18.90 -7.68 8.05
N SER A 90 -19.31 -6.41 8.02
CA SER A 90 -18.41 -5.28 8.30
C SER A 90 -18.02 -5.16 9.78
N ALA A 91 -18.80 -5.79 10.69
CA ALA A 91 -18.47 -5.82 12.12
C ALA A 91 -17.42 -6.88 12.46
N ALA A 92 -17.34 -7.96 11.67
CA ALA A 92 -16.42 -9.08 11.86
C ALA A 92 -15.00 -8.82 11.32
N GLY A 93 -14.47 -7.60 11.42
CA GLY A 93 -13.07 -7.32 11.08
C GLY A 93 -12.86 -6.30 9.97
N SER A 94 -11.67 -6.27 9.37
CA SER A 94 -11.17 -5.23 8.48
C SER A 94 -10.89 -5.72 7.06
N VAL A 95 -10.29 -4.87 6.24
CA VAL A 95 -9.85 -5.14 4.87
C VAL A 95 -8.36 -4.83 4.76
N ASN A 96 -7.56 -5.76 4.24
CA ASN A 96 -6.13 -5.54 4.08
C ASN A 96 -5.85 -4.54 2.94
N VAL A 97 -4.99 -3.55 3.21
CA VAL A 97 -4.64 -2.49 2.24
C VAL A 97 -3.96 -3.04 0.99
N MET A 98 -3.22 -4.15 1.08
CA MET A 98 -2.57 -4.77 -0.08
C MET A 98 -3.57 -5.31 -1.10
N GLY A 99 -4.81 -5.60 -0.69
CA GLY A 99 -5.91 -5.91 -1.59
C GLY A 99 -6.23 -4.74 -2.52
N PHE A 100 -6.22 -3.51 -2.03
CA PHE A 100 -6.44 -2.32 -2.87
C PHE A 100 -5.29 -2.10 -3.86
N VAL A 101 -4.04 -2.35 -3.46
CA VAL A 101 -2.89 -2.32 -4.38
C VAL A 101 -3.07 -3.36 -5.49
N ALA A 102 -3.43 -4.59 -5.13
CA ALA A 102 -3.74 -5.65 -6.09
C ALA A 102 -4.94 -5.28 -6.99
N GLY A 103 -5.99 -4.68 -6.42
CA GLY A 103 -7.15 -4.19 -7.15
C GLY A 103 -6.79 -3.15 -8.21
N ILE A 104 -5.96 -2.16 -7.87
CA ILE A 104 -5.45 -1.13 -8.80
C ILE A 104 -4.65 -1.79 -9.93
N LEU A 105 -3.75 -2.73 -9.60
CA LEU A 105 -2.92 -3.42 -10.58
C LEU A 105 -3.75 -4.29 -11.54
N LEU A 106 -4.73 -5.02 -11.03
CA LEU A 106 -5.58 -5.91 -11.84
C LEU A 106 -6.65 -5.15 -12.63
N ALA A 107 -7.17 -4.03 -12.11
CA ALA A 107 -8.13 -3.20 -12.81
C ALA A 107 -7.54 -2.58 -14.08
N ALA A 108 -6.23 -2.30 -14.11
CA ALA A 108 -5.59 -1.66 -15.26
C ALA A 108 -5.67 -2.49 -16.55
N PRO A 109 -5.25 -3.78 -16.60
CA PRO A 109 -5.39 -4.59 -17.80
C PRO A 109 -6.85 -4.85 -18.17
N ILE A 110 -7.75 -5.01 -17.21
CA ILE A 110 -9.18 -5.21 -17.47
C ILE A 110 -9.79 -3.97 -18.13
N SER A 111 -9.56 -2.79 -17.57
CA SER A 111 -10.04 -1.52 -18.12
C SER A 111 -9.41 -1.21 -19.48
N ALA A 112 -8.13 -1.55 -19.66
CA ALA A 112 -7.42 -1.41 -20.92
C ALA A 112 -8.06 -2.25 -22.03
N ALA A 113 -8.39 -3.52 -21.74
CA ALA A 113 -9.07 -4.42 -22.67
C ALA A 113 -10.46 -3.88 -23.09
N LEU A 114 -11.22 -3.33 -22.13
CA LEU A 114 -12.57 -2.81 -22.38
C LEU A 114 -12.58 -1.47 -23.13
N THR A 115 -11.52 -0.66 -23.03
CA THR A 115 -11.49 0.72 -23.55
C THR A 115 -10.51 0.96 -24.67
N LYS A 116 -9.75 -0.08 -25.08
CA LYS A 116 -8.70 -0.03 -26.10
C LYS A 116 -7.56 0.96 -25.77
N ARG A 117 -7.32 1.25 -24.47
CA ARG A 117 -6.17 2.03 -23.98
C ARG A 117 -5.09 1.11 -23.44
N LYS A 118 -3.91 1.65 -23.17
CA LYS A 118 -2.82 0.88 -22.54
C LYS A 118 -3.06 0.77 -21.03
N ALA A 119 -2.79 -0.40 -20.45
CA ALA A 119 -2.87 -0.60 -18.99
C ALA A 119 -1.96 0.37 -18.22
N ALA A 120 -0.79 0.67 -18.77
CA ALA A 120 0.17 1.61 -18.20
C ALA A 120 -0.40 3.03 -18.01
N ASP A 121 -1.25 3.50 -18.94
CA ASP A 121 -1.88 4.81 -18.85
C ASP A 121 -2.87 4.85 -17.67
N TYR A 122 -3.60 3.75 -17.41
CA TYR A 122 -4.50 3.63 -16.26
C TYR A 122 -3.74 3.61 -14.93
N LEU A 123 -2.59 2.95 -14.89
CA LEU A 123 -1.74 2.93 -13.70
C LEU A 123 -1.23 4.33 -13.35
N ASP A 124 -0.70 5.08 -14.34
CA ASP A 124 -0.22 6.45 -14.12
C ASP A 124 -1.36 7.42 -13.78
N MET A 125 -2.56 7.21 -14.35
CA MET A 125 -3.76 7.95 -14.01
C MET A 125 -4.16 7.75 -12.54
N ALA A 126 -4.03 6.53 -12.03
CA ALA A 126 -4.45 6.15 -10.69
C ALA A 126 -3.56 6.72 -9.58
N VAL A 127 -2.32 7.14 -9.87
CA VAL A 127 -1.32 7.53 -8.85
C VAL A 127 -1.87 8.55 -7.86
N VAL A 128 -2.34 9.69 -8.35
CA VAL A 128 -2.81 10.77 -7.47
C VAL A 128 -4.10 10.38 -6.72
N PRO A 129 -5.14 9.86 -7.38
CA PRO A 129 -6.34 9.40 -6.67
C PRO A 129 -6.05 8.32 -5.63
N ALA A 130 -5.18 7.35 -5.93
CA ALA A 130 -4.86 6.27 -5.00
C ALA A 130 -4.13 6.79 -3.75
N LEU A 131 -3.16 7.70 -3.90
CA LEU A 131 -2.48 8.32 -2.77
C LEU A 131 -3.45 9.16 -1.92
N VAL A 132 -4.33 9.95 -2.55
CA VAL A 132 -5.34 10.74 -1.84
C VAL A 132 -6.31 9.83 -1.07
N MET A 133 -6.81 8.76 -1.70
CA MET A 133 -7.67 7.80 -1.02
C MET A 133 -6.98 7.16 0.18
N TYR A 134 -5.70 6.78 0.02
CA TYR A 134 -4.91 6.21 1.12
C TYR A 134 -4.73 7.20 2.26
N ILE A 135 -4.37 8.47 1.99
CA ILE A 135 -4.24 9.52 3.00
C ILE A 135 -5.55 9.68 3.78
N LEU A 136 -6.67 9.79 3.07
CA LEU A 136 -7.98 9.95 3.70
C LEU A 136 -8.37 8.72 4.52
N ALA A 137 -8.16 7.51 3.99
CA ALA A 137 -8.45 6.26 4.69
C ALA A 137 -7.64 6.16 5.99
N ARG A 138 -6.33 6.47 5.95
CA ARG A 138 -5.49 6.47 7.15
C ARG A 138 -5.84 7.58 8.15
N ALA A 139 -6.25 8.74 7.67
CA ALA A 139 -6.68 9.82 8.55
C ALA A 139 -7.95 9.47 9.37
N VAL A 140 -8.86 8.66 8.81
CA VAL A 140 -10.11 8.24 9.47
C VAL A 140 -10.01 6.89 10.17
N GLU A 141 -8.93 6.16 10.01
CA GLU A 141 -8.74 4.82 10.60
C GLU A 141 -8.91 4.79 12.14
N PRO A 142 -8.51 5.81 12.92
CA PRO A 142 -8.76 5.83 14.35
C PRO A 142 -10.24 5.71 14.75
N LEU A 143 -11.16 6.09 13.86
CA LEU A 143 -12.60 5.88 14.08
C LEU A 143 -13.01 4.40 14.09
N SER A 144 -12.15 3.50 13.58
CA SER A 144 -12.35 2.05 13.68
C SER A 144 -11.76 1.44 14.95
N GLY A 145 -11.11 2.25 15.79
CA GLY A 145 -10.36 1.80 16.95
C GLY A 145 -9.02 1.14 16.62
N GLN A 146 -8.56 1.30 15.39
CA GLN A 146 -7.28 0.78 14.87
C GLN A 146 -6.30 1.92 14.59
N GLY A 147 -5.09 1.59 14.17
CA GLY A 147 -4.08 2.57 13.80
C GLY A 147 -3.24 3.10 14.96
N VAL A 148 -3.31 2.45 16.11
CA VAL A 148 -2.49 2.75 17.30
C VAL A 148 -1.17 1.98 17.23
N GLY A 149 -0.11 2.58 17.73
CA GLY A 149 1.20 1.96 17.79
C GLY A 149 2.04 2.50 18.94
N ASP A 150 3.21 1.91 19.11
CA ASP A 150 4.21 2.33 20.09
C ASP A 150 5.46 2.86 19.38
N PHE A 151 5.85 4.07 19.75
CA PHE A 151 7.11 4.66 19.35
C PHE A 151 7.89 5.09 20.59
N ILE A 152 8.92 4.30 20.94
CA ILE A 152 9.79 4.58 22.10
C ILE A 152 8.96 4.75 23.38
N GLU A 153 8.11 3.78 23.69
CA GLU A 153 7.24 3.74 24.90
C GLU A 153 6.17 4.86 24.93
N MET A 154 5.96 5.54 23.82
CA MET A 154 4.86 6.50 23.66
C MET A 154 3.80 5.93 22.72
N GLU A 155 2.55 5.93 23.17
CA GLU A 155 1.42 5.60 22.30
C GLU A 155 1.28 6.66 21.19
N VAL A 156 1.31 6.23 19.94
CA VAL A 156 1.21 7.11 18.78
C VAL A 156 0.14 6.63 17.82
N CYS A 157 -0.50 7.56 17.14
CA CYS A 157 -1.41 7.25 16.05
C CYS A 157 -0.60 6.97 14.78
N VAL A 158 -0.26 5.70 14.54
CA VAL A 158 0.58 5.28 13.41
C VAL A 158 -0.09 5.56 12.08
N SER A 159 -1.42 5.40 12.00
CA SER A 159 -2.17 5.71 10.77
C SER A 159 -2.00 7.16 10.32
N TRP A 160 -1.85 8.11 11.24
CA TRP A 160 -1.55 9.51 10.90
C TRP A 160 -0.12 9.67 10.39
N ILE A 161 0.84 8.94 10.94
CA ILE A 161 2.22 8.93 10.42
C ILE A 161 2.22 8.44 8.97
N GLU A 162 1.51 7.36 8.68
CA GLU A 162 1.34 6.82 7.32
C GLU A 162 0.67 7.82 6.38
N ALA A 163 -0.38 8.52 6.84
CA ALA A 163 -1.04 9.56 6.07
C ALA A 163 -0.08 10.72 5.74
N VAL A 164 0.69 11.19 6.71
CA VAL A 164 1.66 12.29 6.53
C VAL A 164 2.78 11.87 5.57
N LEU A 165 3.38 10.70 5.74
CA LEU A 165 4.40 10.19 4.82
C LEU A 165 3.86 10.09 3.39
N THR A 166 2.63 9.59 3.23
CA THR A 166 1.99 9.50 1.91
C THR A 166 1.67 10.89 1.33
N ALA A 167 1.29 11.87 2.16
CA ALA A 167 1.09 13.25 1.73
C ALA A 167 2.40 13.91 1.26
N VAL A 168 3.51 13.64 1.95
CA VAL A 168 4.85 14.05 1.49
C VAL A 168 5.16 13.44 0.13
N LEU A 169 4.93 12.14 -0.06
CA LEU A 169 5.12 11.48 -1.36
C LEU A 169 4.23 12.12 -2.43
N LEU A 170 2.97 12.40 -2.13
CA LEU A 170 2.04 13.06 -3.04
C LEU A 170 2.55 14.44 -3.49
N ALA A 171 3.17 15.21 -2.59
CA ALA A 171 3.80 16.50 -2.93
C ALA A 171 4.98 16.34 -3.91
N PHE A 172 5.68 15.20 -3.91
CA PHE A 172 6.75 14.89 -4.84
C PHE A 172 6.27 14.32 -6.19
N VAL A 173 5.02 13.91 -6.32
CA VAL A 173 4.47 13.34 -7.58
C VAL A 173 4.67 14.24 -8.79
N PRO A 174 4.46 15.59 -8.75
CA PRO A 174 4.71 16.45 -9.91
C PRO A 174 6.16 16.40 -10.37
N PHE A 175 7.11 16.35 -9.43
CA PHE A 175 8.53 16.25 -9.74
C PHE A 175 8.90 14.88 -10.37
N ILE A 176 8.35 13.79 -9.83
CA ILE A 176 8.54 12.44 -10.40
C ILE A 176 7.92 12.38 -11.81
N ARG A 177 6.72 12.94 -11.98
CA ARG A 177 6.00 12.98 -13.26
C ARG A 177 6.78 13.73 -14.34
N SER A 178 7.42 14.86 -14.00
CA SER A 178 8.22 15.64 -14.96
C SER A 178 9.43 14.87 -15.50
N ARG A 179 9.87 13.84 -14.78
CA ARG A 179 11.00 12.97 -15.14
C ARG A 179 10.58 11.63 -15.72
N SER A 180 9.31 11.26 -15.64
CA SER A 180 8.77 10.01 -16.20
C SER A 180 8.30 10.25 -17.63
N ARG A 181 8.94 9.61 -18.58
CA ARG A 181 8.67 9.79 -20.03
C ARG A 181 7.77 8.70 -20.59
N LYS A 182 7.92 7.48 -20.09
CA LYS A 182 7.20 6.30 -20.55
C LYS A 182 5.96 6.04 -19.70
N ALA A 183 4.86 5.63 -20.33
CA ALA A 183 3.66 5.25 -19.61
C ALA A 183 3.92 4.10 -18.62
N GLY A 184 3.40 4.23 -17.38
CA GLY A 184 3.58 3.30 -16.28
C GLY A 184 4.84 3.56 -15.44
N THR A 185 5.76 4.42 -15.87
CA THR A 185 6.99 4.72 -15.11
C THR A 185 6.68 5.54 -13.85
N LEU A 186 5.75 6.50 -13.94
CA LEU A 186 5.31 7.27 -12.79
C LEU A 186 4.75 6.34 -11.69
N PHE A 187 3.85 5.43 -12.09
CA PHE A 187 3.25 4.48 -11.15
C PHE A 187 4.31 3.61 -10.47
N GLN A 188 5.29 3.10 -11.22
CA GLN A 188 6.35 2.26 -10.66
C GLN A 188 7.20 2.99 -9.62
N HIS A 189 7.63 4.22 -9.91
CA HIS A 189 8.38 5.03 -8.96
C HIS A 189 7.59 5.26 -7.68
N VAL A 190 6.34 5.71 -7.83
CA VAL A 190 5.48 6.04 -6.68
C VAL A 190 5.14 4.80 -5.86
N LEU A 191 4.84 3.66 -6.52
CA LEU A 191 4.54 2.41 -5.84
C LEU A 191 5.71 1.93 -4.98
N VAL A 192 6.93 1.92 -5.54
CA VAL A 192 8.14 1.49 -4.80
C VAL A 192 8.42 2.42 -3.63
N LEU A 193 8.40 3.74 -3.84
CA LEU A 193 8.63 4.70 -2.77
C LEU A 193 7.57 4.58 -1.69
N TRP A 194 6.29 4.45 -2.06
CA TRP A 194 5.21 4.24 -1.12
C TRP A 194 5.41 2.95 -0.31
N CYS A 195 5.72 1.81 -0.96
CA CYS A 195 5.99 0.56 -0.26
C CYS A 195 7.12 0.70 0.77
N LEU A 196 8.25 1.30 0.39
CA LEU A 196 9.38 1.48 1.29
C LEU A 196 9.06 2.40 2.47
N MET A 197 8.29 3.47 2.22
CA MET A 197 7.88 4.42 3.27
C MET A 197 6.88 3.81 4.26
N GLN A 198 6.10 2.80 3.87
CA GLN A 198 5.09 2.17 4.74
C GLN A 198 5.67 1.06 5.64
N ILE A 199 6.84 0.53 5.34
CA ILE A 199 7.42 -0.58 6.15
C ILE A 199 7.68 -0.15 7.59
N LEU A 200 8.23 1.05 7.80
CA LEU A 200 8.55 1.54 9.14
C LEU A 200 7.30 1.80 9.99
N PRO A 201 6.30 2.58 9.55
CA PRO A 201 5.07 2.77 10.32
C PRO A 201 4.36 1.45 10.63
N GLU A 202 4.30 0.53 9.67
CA GLU A 202 3.68 -0.78 9.88
C GLU A 202 4.37 -1.58 11.00
N SER A 203 5.70 -1.44 11.18
CA SER A 203 6.43 -2.09 12.26
C SER A 203 6.18 -1.46 13.64
N LEU A 204 5.62 -0.23 13.69
CA LEU A 204 5.26 0.44 14.94
C LEU A 204 3.85 0.09 15.43
N ARG A 205 3.01 -0.52 14.59
CA ARG A 205 1.62 -0.83 14.94
C ARG A 205 1.53 -1.87 16.06
N LEU A 206 0.59 -1.65 16.97
CA LEU A 206 0.23 -2.62 18.03
C LEU A 206 -1.00 -3.45 17.68
N ASP A 207 -1.68 -3.13 16.55
CA ASP A 207 -2.86 -3.88 16.11
C ASP A 207 -2.49 -5.35 15.86
N ASP A 208 -3.00 -6.28 16.64
CA ASP A 208 -2.71 -7.72 16.55
C ASP A 208 -3.26 -8.40 15.28
N SER A 209 -4.06 -7.66 14.52
CA SER A 209 -4.65 -8.16 13.29
C SER A 209 -3.59 -8.40 12.22
N LEU A 210 -3.50 -9.64 11.74
CA LEU A 210 -2.72 -10.05 10.57
C LEU A 210 -1.22 -10.29 10.79
N SER A 211 -0.79 -10.67 12.00
CA SER A 211 0.55 -11.25 12.19
C SER A 211 0.60 -12.66 11.59
N VAL A 212 1.53 -12.88 10.66
CA VAL A 212 1.79 -14.22 10.06
C VAL A 212 2.92 -14.92 10.79
N PHE A 213 3.90 -14.16 11.22
CA PHE A 213 5.00 -14.60 12.07
C PHE A 213 5.16 -13.62 13.22
N VAL A 214 5.85 -14.02 14.26
CA VAL A 214 6.08 -13.23 15.49
C VAL A 214 6.47 -11.77 15.22
N PHE A 215 7.15 -11.50 14.09
CA PHE A 215 7.66 -10.17 13.73
C PHE A 215 7.19 -9.68 12.34
N ALA A 216 6.49 -10.49 11.55
CA ALA A 216 6.09 -10.12 10.18
C ALA A 216 4.58 -10.12 10.02
N ARG A 217 4.04 -8.99 9.58
CA ARG A 217 2.64 -8.82 9.23
C ARG A 217 2.42 -9.07 7.75
N VAL A 218 1.19 -9.41 7.37
CA VAL A 218 0.80 -9.58 5.97
C VAL A 218 1.13 -8.37 5.11
N THR A 219 0.94 -7.16 5.67
CA THR A 219 1.27 -5.92 4.98
C THR A 219 2.76 -5.84 4.68
N HIS A 220 3.64 -6.19 5.63
CA HIS A 220 5.09 -6.25 5.39
C HIS A 220 5.44 -7.21 4.25
N LEU A 221 4.84 -8.41 4.25
CA LEU A 221 5.07 -9.38 3.17
C LEU A 221 4.59 -8.85 1.83
N GLY A 222 3.39 -8.25 1.79
CA GLY A 222 2.84 -7.64 0.57
C GLY A 222 3.73 -6.51 0.02
N LEU A 223 4.22 -5.62 0.90
CA LEU A 223 5.14 -4.55 0.54
C LEU A 223 6.47 -5.11 0.01
N ALA A 224 7.06 -6.10 0.71
CA ALA A 224 8.30 -6.75 0.31
C ALA A 224 8.15 -7.50 -1.03
N VAL A 225 7.05 -8.22 -1.24
CA VAL A 225 6.75 -8.90 -2.51
C VAL A 225 6.61 -7.89 -3.64
N THR A 226 5.90 -6.77 -3.42
CA THR A 226 5.72 -5.72 -4.43
C THR A 226 7.05 -5.12 -4.86
N VAL A 227 7.92 -4.78 -3.91
CA VAL A 227 9.27 -4.28 -4.18
C VAL A 227 10.11 -5.36 -4.86
N GLY A 228 10.07 -6.60 -4.37
CA GLY A 228 10.81 -7.73 -4.93
C GLY A 228 10.42 -8.05 -6.37
N VAL A 229 9.12 -8.10 -6.69
CA VAL A 229 8.63 -8.31 -8.07
C VAL A 229 9.06 -7.16 -8.99
N THR A 230 8.99 -5.92 -8.51
CA THR A 230 9.46 -4.76 -9.28
C THR A 230 10.95 -4.87 -9.58
N LEU A 231 11.77 -5.25 -8.58
CA LEU A 231 13.20 -5.48 -8.74
C LEU A 231 13.52 -6.60 -9.73
N LEU A 232 12.86 -7.75 -9.59
CA LEU A 232 13.03 -8.87 -10.51
C LEU A 232 12.72 -8.46 -11.94
N ARG A 233 11.60 -7.77 -12.15
CA ARG A 233 11.24 -7.23 -13.47
C ARG A 233 12.33 -6.31 -14.03
N LEU A 234 12.85 -5.38 -13.23
CA LEU A 234 13.91 -4.45 -13.65
C LEU A 234 15.23 -5.18 -13.98
N LEU A 235 15.57 -6.22 -13.21
CA LEU A 235 16.76 -7.02 -13.48
C LEU A 235 16.64 -7.80 -14.80
N PHE A 236 15.46 -8.36 -15.10
CA PHE A 236 15.26 -9.14 -16.32
C PHE A 236 15.06 -8.26 -17.57
N ALA A 237 14.23 -7.21 -17.46
CA ALA A 237 13.92 -6.33 -18.61
C ALA A 237 15.13 -5.51 -19.06
N GLY A 238 15.93 -5.01 -18.13
CA GLY A 238 17.08 -4.15 -18.44
C GLY A 238 18.39 -4.86 -18.80
N ARG A 239 18.44 -6.21 -18.75
CA ARG A 239 19.68 -6.99 -18.85
C ARG A 239 20.44 -6.77 -20.16
N LYS A 240 19.74 -6.51 -21.28
CA LYS A 240 20.36 -6.35 -22.61
C LYS A 240 21.11 -5.04 -22.80
N HIS A 241 20.93 -4.04 -21.96
CA HIS A 241 21.41 -2.68 -22.17
C HIS A 241 22.31 -2.12 -21.07
N LEU A 242 22.72 -2.95 -20.10
CA LEU A 242 23.51 -2.53 -18.94
C LEU A 242 24.95 -2.97 -19.07
N SER A 243 25.84 -2.10 -18.61
CA SER A 243 27.24 -2.48 -18.40
C SER A 243 27.35 -3.39 -17.16
N VAL A 244 28.34 -4.28 -17.18
CA VAL A 244 28.61 -5.17 -16.05
C VAL A 244 28.83 -4.39 -14.74
N LYS A 245 29.52 -3.23 -14.83
CA LYS A 245 29.74 -2.33 -13.67
C LYS A 245 28.42 -1.82 -13.07
N GLU A 246 27.45 -1.48 -13.89
CA GLU A 246 26.14 -1.00 -13.42
C GLU A 246 25.35 -2.10 -12.74
N ILE A 247 25.37 -3.31 -13.27
CA ILE A 247 24.73 -4.48 -12.67
C ILE A 247 25.37 -4.78 -11.31
N VAL A 248 26.69 -4.80 -11.23
CA VAL A 248 27.41 -5.07 -9.97
C VAL A 248 27.10 -4.01 -8.92
N LEU A 249 27.10 -2.72 -9.27
CA LEU A 249 26.76 -1.64 -8.34
C LEU A 249 25.32 -1.73 -7.86
N ASP A 250 24.37 -2.03 -8.74
CA ASP A 250 22.96 -2.18 -8.37
C ASP A 250 22.78 -3.40 -7.43
N VAL A 251 23.44 -4.53 -7.72
CA VAL A 251 23.41 -5.75 -6.86
C VAL A 251 24.04 -5.48 -5.50
N ILE A 252 25.17 -4.81 -5.44
CA ILE A 252 25.82 -4.44 -4.16
C ILE A 252 24.91 -3.49 -3.37
N GLY A 253 24.35 -2.46 -4.02
CA GLY A 253 23.45 -1.51 -3.35
C GLY A 253 22.19 -2.17 -2.81
N LEU A 254 21.60 -3.12 -3.57
CA LEU A 254 20.45 -3.90 -3.13
C LEU A 254 20.82 -4.84 -1.98
N ALA A 255 21.92 -5.56 -2.09
CA ALA A 255 22.40 -6.46 -1.02
C ALA A 255 22.70 -5.69 0.27
N ALA A 256 23.35 -4.53 0.17
CA ALA A 256 23.63 -3.66 1.32
C ALA A 256 22.34 -3.11 1.93
N GLY A 257 21.42 -2.60 1.11
CA GLY A 257 20.14 -2.08 1.60
C GLY A 257 19.26 -3.14 2.25
N LEU A 258 19.12 -4.32 1.63
CA LEU A 258 18.36 -5.45 2.21
C LEU A 258 19.05 -6.00 3.47
N GLY A 259 20.37 -6.17 3.44
CA GLY A 259 21.13 -6.63 4.60
C GLY A 259 20.98 -5.67 5.80
N LEU A 260 21.04 -4.36 5.55
CA LEU A 260 20.82 -3.36 6.59
C LEU A 260 19.36 -3.39 7.10
N ALA A 261 18.37 -3.52 6.21
CA ALA A 261 16.96 -3.62 6.60
C ALA A 261 16.70 -4.85 7.48
N ILE A 262 17.16 -6.02 7.07
CA ILE A 262 17.04 -7.27 7.86
C ILE A 262 17.79 -7.14 9.19
N GLY A 263 19.00 -6.61 9.16
CA GLY A 263 19.81 -6.39 10.35
C GLY A 263 19.15 -5.45 11.36
N THR A 264 18.47 -4.39 10.91
CA THR A 264 17.75 -3.47 11.79
C THR A 264 16.50 -4.10 12.40
N ILE A 265 15.73 -4.90 11.64
CA ILE A 265 14.60 -5.65 12.18
C ILE A 265 15.06 -6.63 13.27
N PHE A 266 16.13 -7.36 12.99
CA PHE A 266 16.72 -8.27 13.99
C PHE A 266 17.23 -7.53 15.22
N ALA A 267 17.86 -6.36 15.02
CA ALA A 267 18.37 -5.54 16.11
C ALA A 267 17.26 -5.01 17.03
N LEU A 268 16.10 -4.65 16.48
CA LEU A 268 14.93 -4.23 17.27
C LEU A 268 14.43 -5.33 18.21
N ASP A 269 14.45 -6.59 17.75
CA ASP A 269 13.92 -7.73 18.50
C ASP A 269 14.93 -8.35 19.48
N LYS A 270 16.22 -8.38 19.12
CA LYS A 270 17.26 -9.18 19.83
C LYS A 270 18.35 -8.36 20.51
N THR A 271 18.35 -7.04 20.41
CA THR A 271 19.42 -6.23 21.00
C THR A 271 18.89 -5.11 21.90
N ASN A 272 19.72 -4.69 22.87
CA ASN A 272 19.43 -3.54 23.74
C ASN A 272 19.94 -2.21 23.15
N LEU A 273 20.13 -2.13 21.83
CA LEU A 273 20.54 -0.88 21.17
C LEU A 273 19.45 0.20 21.31
N PRO A 274 19.83 1.49 21.39
CA PRO A 274 18.84 2.56 21.43
C PRO A 274 17.90 2.47 20.22
N LYS A 275 16.61 2.31 20.48
CA LYS A 275 15.57 2.14 19.42
C LYS A 275 15.66 3.23 18.35
N LEU A 276 15.95 4.48 18.75
CA LEU A 276 16.10 5.60 17.82
C LEU A 276 17.22 5.39 16.80
N LEU A 277 18.35 4.82 17.22
CA LEU A 277 19.48 4.51 16.34
C LEU A 277 19.10 3.42 15.34
N VAL A 278 18.38 2.39 15.79
CA VAL A 278 17.93 1.29 14.93
C VAL A 278 16.91 1.80 13.92
N TYR A 279 15.92 2.64 14.31
CA TYR A 279 14.99 3.27 13.40
C TYR A 279 15.70 4.19 12.38
N GLY A 280 16.71 4.95 12.81
CA GLY A 280 17.53 5.77 11.91
C GLY A 280 18.26 4.93 10.85
N ALA A 281 18.85 3.80 11.24
CA ALA A 281 19.50 2.86 10.32
C ALA A 281 18.48 2.19 9.37
N MET A 282 17.28 1.91 9.84
CA MET A 282 16.19 1.37 9.04
C MET A 282 15.73 2.37 7.97
N VAL A 283 15.54 3.64 8.32
CA VAL A 283 15.23 4.72 7.36
C VAL A 283 16.34 4.84 6.32
N LEU A 284 17.62 4.81 6.74
CA LEU A 284 18.76 4.86 5.83
C LEU A 284 18.75 3.70 4.84
N SER A 285 18.39 2.48 5.29
CA SER A 285 18.28 1.31 4.41
C SER A 285 17.21 1.52 3.33
N PHE A 286 16.05 2.06 3.69
CA PHE A 286 14.96 2.32 2.74
C PHE A 286 15.29 3.45 1.76
N VAL A 287 15.99 4.48 2.21
CA VAL A 287 16.50 5.54 1.32
C VAL A 287 17.49 4.97 0.31
N LEU A 288 18.41 4.11 0.76
CA LEU A 288 19.37 3.45 -0.12
C LEU A 288 18.67 2.54 -1.16
N LEU A 289 17.74 1.69 -0.71
CA LEU A 289 16.96 0.83 -1.61
C LEU A 289 16.15 1.65 -2.60
N GLY A 290 15.43 2.68 -2.12
CA GLY A 290 14.65 3.58 -2.96
C GLY A 290 15.50 4.27 -4.02
N PHE A 291 16.67 4.76 -3.63
CA PHE A 291 17.61 5.40 -4.56
C PHE A 291 18.08 4.44 -5.66
N VAL A 292 18.50 3.23 -5.30
CA VAL A 292 18.99 2.23 -6.27
C VAL A 292 17.87 1.84 -7.25
N ILE A 293 16.66 1.58 -6.72
CA ILE A 293 15.52 1.15 -7.54
C ILE A 293 15.04 2.29 -8.44
N CYS A 294 14.84 3.49 -7.91
CA CYS A 294 14.38 4.64 -8.69
C CYS A 294 15.39 5.03 -9.77
N ARG A 295 16.71 5.00 -9.46
CA ARG A 295 17.76 5.19 -10.45
C ARG A 295 17.65 4.16 -11.58
N ARG A 296 17.32 2.93 -11.26
CA ARG A 296 17.16 1.85 -12.24
C ARG A 296 15.95 2.06 -13.12
N ILE A 297 14.79 2.37 -12.55
CA ILE A 297 13.56 2.68 -13.29
C ILE A 297 13.82 3.86 -14.23
N HIS A 298 14.49 4.91 -13.77
CA HIS A 298 14.80 6.08 -14.58
C HIS A 298 15.71 5.76 -15.77
N LYS A 299 16.72 4.90 -15.59
CA LYS A 299 17.58 4.45 -16.69
C LYS A 299 16.81 3.63 -17.74
N GLU A 300 15.87 2.78 -17.31
CA GLU A 300 15.01 2.04 -18.24
C GLU A 300 14.08 2.97 -19.02
N ASP A 301 13.57 4.02 -18.37
CA ASP A 301 12.69 5.02 -18.97
C ASP A 301 13.39 5.85 -20.08
N ILE A 302 14.67 6.20 -19.90
CA ILE A 302 15.44 6.98 -20.86
C ILE A 302 15.86 6.13 -22.08
N ARG A 303 16.13 4.83 -21.88
CA ARG A 303 16.67 3.94 -22.90
C ARG A 303 15.61 3.24 -23.77
N ALA A 304 14.34 3.37 -23.42
CA ALA A 304 13.20 2.78 -24.15
C ALA A 304 12.44 3.80 -24.98
#